data_20263b7574cf1fb1fc866903bc3d637c
#
_entry.id   20263b7574cf1fb1fc866903bc3d637c
#
_cell.length_a   1.000
_cell.length_b   1.000
_cell.length_c   1.000
_cell.angle_alpha   90.00
_cell.angle_beta   90.00
_cell.angle_gamma   90.00
#
_symmetry.space_group_name_H-M   'P 1'
#
loop_
_entity.id
_entity.type
_entity.pdbx_description
1 polymer ?
#
loop_
_entity_poly.entity_id
_entity_poly.type
_entity_poly.pdbx_seq_one_letter_code
_entity_poly.pdbx_strand_id
1 'polypeptide(L)'
;MTTPTWVGFAFQAPGSTPPEAALTDSTPTSNASNTGSQSQGARDKSFKLSLLQSNEPPIRRTERADKARVKYIRKVSQIENIPEDQREILERVSQRYVFRANDYYLGLIDWNDPSDPIRQLIVPREEELKDWGELDASNEAANTVTPGVQHKYKDTCLLLCNEVCGAYCRYCFRKRLFMDDNEEVTKDVSEGVAYIRKHPEITDVLLTGGDPLIMSTRRLREIIAELRKIPHVRTIRIGSKMPAFNPYRILDDEDLQEMFWRYSRPDGRIYLMCHFDHPREFTPPAIDGIRQLLRLGVMCVNQCPLVKGVNDDAETLRALFETCTDVGCPQYYLFQGRPTAGNEPYETPIVRGWQLFSEAKRRASGLSRRARFSMSHASGKVEICGVDDAHIYLRYHRAKKEADENRFLVAKRDDEAYWLDQLEIVN
;
A
#
# COMPACT_ATOMS: atom_id res chain seq x y z
N MET A 1 -12.44 36.42 -34.84
CA MET A 1 -13.85 36.71 -34.50
C MET A 1 -14.65 35.48 -34.79
N THR A 2 -15.02 34.74 -33.80
CA THR A 2 -16.20 33.86 -33.68
C THR A 2 -16.07 33.16 -32.30
N THR A 3 -16.93 33.56 -31.39
CA THR A 3 -17.11 33.00 -30.05
C THR A 3 -17.86 31.66 -30.12
N PRO A 4 -17.48 30.63 -29.35
CA PRO A 4 -18.30 29.43 -29.19
C PRO A 4 -19.32 29.63 -28.08
N THR A 5 -20.57 29.36 -28.41
CA THR A 5 -21.75 29.35 -27.53
C THR A 5 -21.71 28.13 -26.60
N TRP A 6 -21.82 28.39 -25.30
CA TRP A 6 -22.05 27.38 -24.26
C TRP A 6 -23.52 26.99 -24.22
N VAL A 7 -23.81 25.71 -24.33
CA VAL A 7 -25.15 25.14 -24.08
C VAL A 7 -25.20 24.75 -22.59
N GLY A 8 -26.01 25.47 -21.82
CA GLY A 8 -26.25 25.19 -20.44
C GLY A 8 -27.24 24.03 -20.28
N PHE A 9 -26.87 23.03 -19.49
CA PHE A 9 -27.82 22.05 -18.95
C PHE A 9 -28.39 22.58 -17.62
N ALA A 10 -29.71 22.86 -17.62
CA ALA A 10 -30.44 23.19 -16.43
C ALA A 10 -30.87 21.91 -15.68
N PHE A 11 -30.51 21.80 -14.41
CA PHE A 11 -31.06 20.80 -13.50
C PHE A 11 -32.46 21.25 -13.05
N GLN A 12 -33.49 20.42 -13.32
CA GLN A 12 -34.82 20.55 -12.74
C GLN A 12 -34.94 19.71 -11.47
N ALA A 13 -35.40 20.33 -10.41
CA ALA A 13 -35.71 19.69 -9.14
C ALA A 13 -37.02 18.87 -9.22
N PRO A 14 -37.18 17.74 -8.52
CA PRO A 14 -38.41 16.95 -8.51
C PRO A 14 -39.42 17.48 -7.49
N GLY A 15 -40.62 17.73 -7.94
CA GLY A 15 -41.73 18.06 -7.06
C GLY A 15 -42.98 18.55 -7.81
N SER A 16 -43.84 17.62 -8.25
CA SER A 16 -45.30 17.82 -8.32
C SER A 16 -45.99 16.52 -8.78
N THR A 17 -46.93 16.08 -7.96
CA THR A 17 -47.90 14.98 -8.19
C THR A 17 -48.81 15.23 -9.39
N PRO A 18 -49.20 14.22 -10.17
CA PRO A 18 -50.30 14.32 -11.12
C PRO A 18 -51.63 13.89 -10.51
N PRO A 19 -52.78 14.36 -11.06
CA PRO A 19 -54.11 14.17 -10.47
C PRO A 19 -54.74 12.81 -10.83
N GLU A 20 -55.64 12.40 -9.93
CA GLU A 20 -56.60 11.28 -10.08
C GLU A 20 -57.42 11.34 -11.37
N ALA A 21 -57.60 10.21 -12.03
CA ALA A 21 -58.65 10.01 -13.01
C ALA A 21 -59.47 8.76 -12.66
N ALA A 22 -60.78 8.95 -12.75
CA ALA A 22 -61.86 8.17 -12.21
C ALA A 22 -62.03 6.75 -12.78
N LEU A 23 -62.59 5.94 -11.89
CA LEU A 23 -63.11 4.59 -12.09
C LEU A 23 -64.25 4.55 -13.08
N THR A 24 -64.30 3.52 -13.93
CA THR A 24 -65.56 2.93 -14.45
C THR A 24 -65.51 1.42 -14.30
N ASP A 25 -66.52 0.93 -13.66
CA ASP A 25 -66.90 -0.40 -13.28
C ASP A 25 -67.37 -1.23 -14.50
N SER A 26 -66.94 -2.47 -14.61
CA SER A 26 -67.74 -3.53 -15.26
C SER A 26 -67.20 -4.92 -14.89
N THR A 27 -67.89 -5.61 -14.04
CA THR A 27 -67.84 -7.08 -13.85
C THR A 27 -68.53 -7.81 -15.01
N PRO A 28 -68.11 -9.03 -15.33
CA PRO A 28 -68.91 -10.16 -14.96
C PRO A 28 -68.14 -11.40 -14.41
N THR A 29 -68.84 -12.05 -13.54
CA THR A 29 -68.67 -13.33 -12.89
C THR A 29 -68.39 -14.52 -13.81
N SER A 30 -67.46 -15.44 -13.39
CA SER A 30 -67.75 -16.86 -13.32
C SER A 30 -66.58 -17.67 -12.72
N ASN A 31 -66.98 -18.62 -11.86
CA ASN A 31 -66.30 -19.67 -11.17
C ASN A 31 -65.18 -20.43 -11.88
N ALA A 32 -64.04 -20.74 -11.14
CA ALA A 32 -63.68 -22.14 -10.84
C ALA A 32 -62.38 -22.24 -10.06
N SER A 33 -62.49 -22.92 -8.93
CA SER A 33 -61.54 -23.88 -8.26
C SER A 33 -60.07 -23.62 -8.20
N ASN A 34 -59.64 -23.26 -7.00
CA ASN A 34 -58.60 -23.88 -6.17
C ASN A 34 -57.56 -24.78 -6.82
N THR A 35 -56.26 -24.36 -6.83
CA THR A 35 -55.11 -25.19 -6.43
C THR A 35 -53.83 -24.34 -6.50
N GLY A 36 -53.01 -24.38 -5.46
CA GLY A 36 -51.54 -24.19 -5.61
C GLY A 36 -50.92 -22.88 -5.13
N SER A 37 -51.08 -22.54 -3.87
CA SER A 37 -50.11 -21.66 -3.19
C SER A 37 -48.93 -22.51 -2.68
N GLN A 38 -47.84 -22.57 -3.44
CA GLN A 38 -46.51 -22.97 -2.94
C GLN A 38 -45.45 -22.72 -4.03
N SER A 39 -44.86 -21.57 -4.09
CA SER A 39 -43.56 -21.40 -4.76
C SER A 39 -42.84 -20.05 -4.56
N GLN A 40 -43.32 -19.14 -3.72
CA GLN A 40 -42.61 -17.88 -3.43
C GLN A 40 -41.63 -17.91 -2.26
N GLY A 41 -41.72 -18.95 -1.37
CA GLY A 41 -40.85 -19.09 -0.19
C GLY A 41 -39.50 -19.77 -0.46
N ALA A 42 -39.34 -20.50 -1.55
CA ALA A 42 -38.15 -21.31 -1.79
C ALA A 42 -37.02 -20.56 -2.50
N ARG A 43 -37.32 -19.52 -3.27
CA ARG A 43 -36.28 -18.71 -3.98
C ARG A 43 -35.51 -17.78 -3.04
N ASP A 44 -36.11 -17.29 -1.98
CA ASP A 44 -35.47 -16.37 -1.04
C ASP A 44 -34.53 -17.06 -0.05
N LYS A 45 -34.77 -18.35 0.23
CA LYS A 45 -33.89 -19.16 1.10
C LYS A 45 -32.63 -19.65 0.39
N SER A 46 -32.67 -19.89 -0.92
CA SER A 46 -31.50 -20.34 -1.68
C SER A 46 -30.51 -19.19 -1.93
N PHE A 47 -31.01 -17.97 -2.11
CA PHE A 47 -30.15 -16.77 -2.29
C PHE A 47 -29.44 -16.38 -0.98
N LYS A 48 -30.10 -16.51 0.17
CA LYS A 48 -29.47 -16.32 1.49
C LYS A 48 -28.43 -17.37 1.83
N LEU A 49 -28.59 -18.63 1.39
CA LEU A 49 -27.61 -19.68 1.66
C LEU A 49 -26.31 -19.55 0.85
N SER A 50 -26.35 -18.96 -0.34
CA SER A 50 -25.15 -18.74 -1.17
C SER A 50 -24.26 -17.59 -0.69
N LEU A 51 -24.76 -16.74 0.20
CA LEU A 51 -24.00 -15.66 0.86
C LEU A 51 -23.42 -16.08 2.21
N LEU A 52 -23.77 -17.25 2.75
CA LEU A 52 -23.11 -17.82 3.91
C LEU A 52 -21.76 -18.37 3.44
N GLN A 53 -20.68 -17.65 3.73
CA GLN A 53 -19.32 -18.15 3.62
C GLN A 53 -19.27 -19.55 4.26
N SER A 54 -18.64 -20.49 3.58
CA SER A 54 -18.34 -21.80 4.18
C SER A 54 -17.72 -21.54 5.56
N ASN A 55 -18.19 -22.26 6.58
CA ASN A 55 -17.62 -22.15 7.94
C ASN A 55 -16.15 -22.64 8.00
N GLU A 56 -15.65 -23.16 6.90
CA GLU A 56 -14.28 -23.66 6.78
C GLU A 56 -13.39 -22.63 6.08
N PRO A 57 -12.20 -22.37 6.64
CA PRO A 57 -11.24 -21.45 6.04
C PRO A 57 -10.73 -21.99 4.70
N PRO A 58 -10.63 -21.16 3.65
CA PRO A 58 -10.11 -21.55 2.34
C PRO A 58 -8.57 -21.66 2.37
N ILE A 59 -8.05 -22.53 3.24
CA ILE A 59 -6.61 -22.72 3.43
C ILE A 59 -6.04 -23.50 2.25
N ARG A 60 -5.02 -22.95 1.60
CA ARG A 60 -4.18 -23.68 0.66
C ARG A 60 -3.24 -24.56 1.45
N ARG A 61 -3.30 -25.86 1.20
CA ARG A 61 -2.39 -26.85 1.77
C ARG A 61 -1.29 -27.16 0.77
N THR A 62 -0.05 -27.03 1.20
CA THR A 62 1.13 -27.42 0.43
C THR A 62 1.83 -28.53 1.19
N GLU A 63 2.07 -29.67 0.53
CA GLU A 63 2.79 -30.76 1.16
C GLU A 63 4.21 -30.31 1.56
N ARG A 64 4.73 -30.88 2.65
CA ARG A 64 6.01 -30.45 3.20
C ARG A 64 7.18 -30.58 2.19
N ALA A 65 7.10 -31.57 1.31
CA ALA A 65 8.09 -31.77 0.25
C ALA A 65 8.08 -30.68 -0.80
N ASP A 66 6.89 -30.08 -1.06
CA ASP A 66 6.67 -29.09 -2.12
C ASP A 66 6.79 -27.65 -1.61
N LYS A 67 7.01 -27.45 -0.29
CA LYS A 67 7.19 -26.12 0.28
C LYS A 67 8.49 -25.49 -0.22
N ALA A 68 8.39 -24.28 -0.75
CA ALA A 68 9.55 -23.55 -1.26
C ALA A 68 10.54 -23.21 -0.13
N ARG A 69 11.81 -23.41 -0.42
CA ARG A 69 12.93 -23.14 0.49
C ARG A 69 13.68 -21.89 0.06
N VAL A 70 13.11 -20.73 0.40
CA VAL A 70 13.75 -19.45 0.09
C VAL A 70 14.93 -19.20 1.04
N LYS A 71 16.12 -18.99 0.47
CA LYS A 71 17.37 -18.72 1.21
C LYS A 71 17.62 -17.22 1.30
N TYR A 72 17.90 -16.74 2.51
CA TYR A 72 18.24 -15.35 2.75
C TYR A 72 19.75 -15.10 2.64
N ILE A 73 20.11 -14.07 1.89
CA ILE A 73 21.47 -13.64 1.59
C ILE A 73 21.73 -12.35 2.33
N ARG A 74 22.80 -12.29 3.13
CA ARG A 74 23.10 -11.17 4.03
C ARG A 74 24.37 -10.40 3.68
N LYS A 75 25.16 -10.89 2.74
CA LYS A 75 26.39 -10.25 2.26
C LYS A 75 26.37 -10.20 0.73
N VAL A 76 26.83 -9.09 0.18
CA VAL A 76 26.93 -8.90 -1.27
C VAL A 76 27.87 -9.95 -1.89
N SER A 77 28.94 -10.33 -1.19
CA SER A 77 29.89 -11.38 -1.60
C SER A 77 29.26 -12.77 -1.82
N GLN A 78 28.05 -13.00 -1.31
CA GLN A 78 27.29 -14.24 -1.55
C GLN A 78 26.53 -14.25 -2.89
N ILE A 79 26.51 -13.13 -3.63
CA ILE A 79 25.86 -13.02 -4.93
C ILE A 79 26.88 -13.29 -6.02
N GLU A 80 26.78 -14.46 -6.64
CA GLU A 80 27.74 -14.92 -7.65
C GLU A 80 27.80 -14.04 -8.91
N ASN A 81 26.65 -13.47 -9.29
CA ASN A 81 26.50 -12.69 -10.52
C ASN A 81 27.06 -11.25 -10.43
N ILE A 82 27.55 -10.81 -9.27
CA ILE A 82 28.21 -9.51 -9.15
C ILE A 82 29.65 -9.61 -9.65
N PRO A 83 30.07 -8.76 -10.62
CA PRO A 83 31.44 -8.70 -11.08
C PRO A 83 32.44 -8.45 -9.95
N GLU A 84 33.62 -9.07 -10.02
CA GLU A 84 34.63 -9.00 -8.95
C GLU A 84 35.10 -7.58 -8.68
N ASP A 85 35.26 -6.77 -9.73
CA ASP A 85 35.66 -5.36 -9.67
C ASP A 85 34.64 -4.46 -8.95
N GLN A 86 33.37 -4.87 -8.86
CA GLN A 86 32.31 -4.13 -8.15
C GLN A 86 32.16 -4.57 -6.69
N ARG A 87 32.67 -5.73 -6.29
CA ARG A 87 32.41 -6.32 -4.96
C ARG A 87 32.87 -5.42 -3.82
N GLU A 88 34.08 -4.89 -3.90
CA GLU A 88 34.64 -4.06 -2.83
C GLU A 88 33.80 -2.81 -2.55
N ILE A 89 33.42 -2.08 -3.61
CA ILE A 89 32.61 -0.87 -3.44
C ILE A 89 31.20 -1.17 -2.92
N LEU A 90 30.55 -2.24 -3.39
CA LEU A 90 29.23 -2.63 -2.93
C LEU A 90 29.24 -3.17 -1.50
N GLU A 91 30.33 -3.79 -1.05
CA GLU A 91 30.52 -4.14 0.36
C GLU A 91 30.68 -2.91 1.25
N ARG A 92 31.41 -1.86 0.81
CA ARG A 92 31.49 -0.58 1.51
C ARG A 92 30.12 0.07 1.66
N VAL A 93 29.30 0.08 0.60
CA VAL A 93 27.91 0.57 0.68
C VAL A 93 27.10 -0.25 1.70
N SER A 94 27.30 -1.57 1.71
CA SER A 94 26.57 -2.49 2.62
C SER A 94 27.01 -2.35 4.08
N GLN A 95 28.21 -1.85 4.34
CA GLN A 95 28.65 -1.49 5.70
C GLN A 95 27.94 -0.23 6.22
N ARG A 96 27.67 0.74 5.34
CA ARG A 96 26.94 1.95 5.71
C ARG A 96 25.42 1.71 5.75
N TYR A 97 24.88 0.98 4.77
CA TYR A 97 23.45 0.70 4.64
C TYR A 97 23.24 -0.80 4.49
N VAL A 98 22.73 -1.42 5.53
CA VAL A 98 22.59 -2.88 5.66
C VAL A 98 22.02 -3.53 4.39
N PHE A 99 22.64 -4.63 3.96
CA PHE A 99 22.20 -5.44 2.84
C PHE A 99 21.49 -6.70 3.33
N ARG A 100 20.39 -7.02 2.67
CA ARG A 100 19.69 -8.30 2.76
C ARG A 100 18.89 -8.52 1.49
N ALA A 101 18.93 -9.75 0.96
CA ALA A 101 18.12 -10.22 -0.15
C ALA A 101 17.72 -11.68 0.08
N ASN A 102 17.07 -12.28 -0.88
CA ASN A 102 16.86 -13.73 -0.94
C ASN A 102 16.99 -14.24 -2.37
N ASP A 103 17.21 -15.54 -2.52
CA ASP A 103 17.47 -16.21 -3.80
C ASP A 103 16.28 -16.11 -4.77
N TYR A 104 15.03 -16.18 -4.26
CA TYR A 104 13.84 -16.02 -5.08
C TYR A 104 13.79 -14.64 -5.75
N TYR A 105 13.98 -13.56 -4.99
CA TYR A 105 13.89 -12.21 -5.53
C TYR A 105 15.11 -11.86 -6.42
N LEU A 106 16.30 -12.31 -6.05
CA LEU A 106 17.50 -12.17 -6.87
C LEU A 106 17.38 -12.94 -8.21
N GLY A 107 16.61 -14.04 -8.22
CA GLY A 107 16.30 -14.80 -9.43
C GLY A 107 15.41 -14.07 -10.45
N LEU A 108 14.81 -12.91 -10.07
CA LEU A 108 14.03 -12.06 -10.98
C LEU A 108 14.90 -11.08 -11.77
N ILE A 109 16.18 -10.92 -11.41
CA ILE A 109 17.11 -9.98 -12.03
C ILE A 109 17.61 -10.55 -13.36
N ASP A 110 17.55 -9.73 -14.41
CA ASP A 110 18.36 -9.95 -15.59
C ASP A 110 19.78 -9.42 -15.35
N TRP A 111 20.69 -10.31 -14.98
CA TRP A 111 22.07 -9.95 -14.65
C TRP A 111 22.91 -9.45 -15.84
N ASN A 112 22.41 -9.63 -17.08
CA ASN A 112 23.06 -9.11 -18.28
C ASN A 112 22.71 -7.64 -18.53
N ASP A 113 21.67 -7.13 -17.86
CA ASP A 113 21.25 -5.72 -17.94
C ASP A 113 21.64 -4.97 -16.65
N PRO A 114 22.67 -4.10 -16.70
CA PRO A 114 23.03 -3.27 -15.54
C PRO A 114 21.93 -2.32 -15.07
N SER A 115 20.97 -1.99 -15.96
CA SER A 115 19.85 -1.12 -15.70
C SER A 115 18.57 -1.88 -15.28
N ASP A 116 18.64 -3.20 -15.09
CA ASP A 116 17.48 -4.01 -14.69
C ASP A 116 16.76 -3.41 -13.49
N PRO A 117 15.45 -3.16 -13.58
CA PRO A 117 14.68 -2.47 -12.52
C PRO A 117 14.66 -3.27 -11.21
N ILE A 118 14.65 -4.60 -11.24
CA ILE A 118 14.69 -5.42 -10.03
C ILE A 118 16.06 -5.35 -9.37
N ARG A 119 17.13 -5.30 -10.18
CA ARG A 119 18.49 -5.06 -9.69
C ARG A 119 18.58 -3.71 -8.96
N GLN A 120 18.04 -2.64 -9.56
CA GLN A 120 18.03 -1.29 -8.96
C GLN A 120 17.32 -1.24 -7.60
N LEU A 121 16.32 -2.10 -7.38
CA LEU A 121 15.57 -2.13 -6.12
C LEU A 121 16.36 -2.72 -4.96
N ILE A 122 17.31 -3.64 -5.22
CA ILE A 122 17.85 -4.50 -4.15
C ILE A 122 19.38 -4.58 -4.10
N VAL A 123 20.08 -4.41 -5.23
CA VAL A 123 21.54 -4.44 -5.28
C VAL A 123 22.09 -3.07 -4.92
N PRO A 124 23.04 -2.95 -3.97
CA PRO A 124 23.66 -1.68 -3.62
C PRO A 124 24.29 -0.96 -4.80
N ARG A 125 24.42 0.36 -4.72
CA ARG A 125 25.06 1.23 -5.71
C ARG A 125 26.05 2.16 -5.05
N GLU A 126 27.17 2.44 -5.70
CA GLU A 126 28.20 3.35 -5.18
C GLU A 126 27.65 4.75 -4.88
N GLU A 127 26.71 5.22 -5.70
CA GLU A 127 26.11 6.55 -5.57
C GLU A 127 25.34 6.74 -4.26
N GLU A 128 24.96 5.66 -3.57
CA GLU A 128 24.35 5.73 -2.22
C GLU A 128 25.30 6.30 -1.17
N LEU A 129 26.61 6.32 -1.43
CA LEU A 129 27.61 6.91 -0.52
C LEU A 129 27.69 8.43 -0.58
N LYS A 130 27.06 9.06 -1.55
CA LYS A 130 27.02 10.53 -1.66
C LYS A 130 26.41 11.15 -0.40
N ASP A 131 26.93 12.30 -0.03
CA ASP A 131 26.38 13.09 1.07
C ASP A 131 25.16 13.88 0.59
N TRP A 132 23.98 13.32 0.86
CA TRP A 132 22.70 13.88 0.44
C TRP A 132 21.58 13.37 1.34
N GLY A 133 20.66 14.27 1.71
CA GLY A 133 19.48 13.93 2.52
C GLY A 133 19.80 13.64 3.98
N GLU A 134 18.77 13.26 4.71
CA GLU A 134 18.82 12.97 6.15
C GLU A 134 18.30 11.57 6.44
N LEU A 135 18.82 10.88 7.49
CA LEU A 135 18.34 9.55 7.87
C LEU A 135 16.87 9.53 8.24
N ASP A 136 16.35 10.61 8.85
CA ASP A 136 14.92 10.78 9.15
C ASP A 136 14.32 12.02 8.45
N ALA A 137 14.37 12.04 7.14
CA ALA A 137 13.93 13.15 6.29
C ALA A 137 12.46 13.61 6.50
N SER A 138 11.66 12.85 7.20
CA SER A 138 10.24 13.18 7.51
C SER A 138 9.99 13.36 9.01
N ASN A 139 11.06 13.41 9.81
CA ASN A 139 10.99 13.54 11.26
C ASN A 139 9.95 12.58 11.90
N GLU A 140 10.04 11.29 11.50
CA GLU A 140 9.11 10.26 12.01
C GLU A 140 9.33 10.01 13.50
N ALA A 141 10.59 10.04 13.96
CA ALA A 141 10.96 9.83 15.36
C ALA A 141 10.25 10.82 16.31
N ALA A 142 10.03 12.06 15.89
CA ALA A 142 9.29 13.07 16.66
C ALA A 142 7.78 12.77 16.85
N ASN A 143 7.26 11.72 16.25
CA ASN A 143 5.89 11.24 16.49
C ASN A 143 5.84 10.05 17.45
N THR A 144 6.98 9.61 18.00
CA THR A 144 7.05 8.53 18.96
C THR A 144 6.48 8.96 20.30
N VAL A 145 5.46 8.26 20.77
CA VAL A 145 4.73 8.54 22.01
C VAL A 145 5.04 7.55 23.14
N THR A 146 5.49 6.37 22.78
CA THR A 146 6.02 5.31 23.65
C THR A 146 6.86 4.36 22.77
N PRO A 147 7.77 3.53 23.32
CA PRO A 147 8.60 2.63 22.52
C PRO A 147 7.79 1.84 21.49
N GLY A 148 8.19 1.90 20.22
CA GLY A 148 7.53 1.23 19.12
C GLY A 148 6.23 1.84 18.64
N VAL A 149 5.78 3.00 19.16
CA VAL A 149 4.51 3.62 18.76
C VAL A 149 4.71 5.02 18.23
N GLN A 150 4.30 5.26 16.99
CA GLN A 150 4.26 6.58 16.39
C GLN A 150 2.82 7.00 16.14
N HIS A 151 2.39 8.14 16.71
CA HIS A 151 1.04 8.66 16.64
C HIS A 151 1.05 10.07 16.05
N LYS A 152 1.04 10.14 14.71
CA LYS A 152 1.07 11.40 13.95
C LYS A 152 -0.32 11.93 13.63
N TYR A 153 -1.27 11.05 13.32
CA TYR A 153 -2.62 11.39 12.91
C TYR A 153 -3.62 10.94 13.96
N LYS A 154 -4.61 11.78 14.26
CA LYS A 154 -5.60 11.57 15.32
C LYS A 154 -6.16 10.14 15.41
N ASP A 155 -6.53 9.57 14.27
CA ASP A 155 -7.23 8.29 14.19
C ASP A 155 -6.32 7.10 13.85
N THR A 156 -5.03 7.34 13.59
CA THR A 156 -4.12 6.33 13.07
C THR A 156 -2.80 6.32 13.80
N CYS A 157 -2.41 5.16 14.31
CA CYS A 157 -1.12 4.96 14.92
C CYS A 157 -0.32 3.87 14.20
N LEU A 158 1.00 4.00 14.21
CA LEU A 158 1.94 2.98 13.75
C LEU A 158 2.45 2.19 14.94
N LEU A 159 2.53 0.87 14.78
CA LEU A 159 3.19 -0.02 15.72
C LEU A 159 4.41 -0.62 15.03
N LEU A 160 5.61 -0.15 15.43
CA LEU A 160 6.90 -0.60 14.91
C LEU A 160 7.31 -1.87 15.67
N CYS A 161 6.87 -3.02 15.19
CA CYS A 161 6.93 -4.29 15.92
C CYS A 161 8.00 -5.26 15.40
N ASN A 162 8.77 -4.85 14.38
CA ASN A 162 9.81 -5.66 13.76
C ASN A 162 10.90 -4.81 13.14
N GLU A 163 12.16 -5.24 13.28
CA GLU A 163 13.36 -4.56 12.75
C GLU A 163 13.95 -5.24 11.50
N VAL A 164 13.30 -6.27 10.97
CA VAL A 164 13.83 -7.07 9.87
C VAL A 164 12.86 -7.06 8.69
N CYS A 165 13.39 -7.01 7.47
CA CYS A 165 12.63 -7.20 6.24
C CYS A 165 13.04 -8.51 5.54
N GLY A 166 12.19 -8.98 4.60
CA GLY A 166 12.50 -10.11 3.71
C GLY A 166 13.68 -9.81 2.78
N ALA A 167 13.82 -8.55 2.39
CA ALA A 167 14.98 -7.96 1.74
C ALA A 167 14.98 -6.46 2.05
N TYR A 168 16.12 -5.77 1.91
CA TYR A 168 16.20 -4.33 2.16
C TYR A 168 16.21 -3.56 0.87
N CYS A 169 15.09 -2.86 0.58
CA CYS A 169 14.98 -1.95 -0.55
C CYS A 169 16.05 -0.85 -0.46
N ARG A 170 16.79 -0.60 -1.54
CA ARG A 170 17.88 0.39 -1.53
C ARG A 170 17.39 1.83 -1.32
N TYR A 171 16.20 2.15 -1.78
CA TYR A 171 15.51 3.45 -1.61
C TYR A 171 14.74 3.56 -0.28
N CYS A 172 14.95 2.65 0.68
CA CYS A 172 14.17 2.62 1.91
C CYS A 172 14.36 3.91 2.72
N PHE A 173 13.25 4.60 3.02
CA PHE A 173 13.26 5.81 3.84
C PHE A 173 13.44 5.52 5.34
N ARG A 174 13.40 4.25 5.75
CA ARG A 174 13.60 3.79 7.12
C ARG A 174 14.93 3.05 7.29
N LYS A 175 15.94 3.35 6.48
CA LYS A 175 17.28 2.74 6.59
C LYS A 175 17.81 2.78 8.02
N ARG A 176 17.55 3.88 8.76
CA ARG A 176 17.95 4.06 10.15
C ARG A 176 17.45 2.96 11.09
N LEU A 177 16.27 2.37 10.83
CA LEU A 177 15.70 1.31 11.68
C LEU A 177 16.47 -0.02 11.60
N PHE A 178 17.37 -0.15 10.66
CA PHE A 178 18.18 -1.35 10.43
C PHE A 178 19.67 -1.15 10.80
N MET A 179 20.01 0.05 11.30
CA MET A 179 21.34 0.39 11.80
C MET A 179 21.46 0.03 13.30
N ASP A 180 22.69 -0.14 13.78
CA ASP A 180 22.97 -0.72 15.10
C ASP A 180 22.40 0.06 16.30
N ASP A 181 22.20 1.37 16.17
CA ASP A 181 21.75 2.25 17.27
C ASP A 181 20.25 2.55 17.25
N ASN A 182 19.42 1.68 16.68
CA ASN A 182 17.99 1.94 16.56
C ASN A 182 17.21 1.55 17.83
N GLU A 183 16.54 2.53 18.43
CA GLU A 183 15.64 2.37 19.58
C GLU A 183 14.15 2.57 19.24
N GLU A 184 13.80 2.87 17.97
CA GLU A 184 12.42 3.16 17.56
C GLU A 184 11.54 1.91 17.46
N VAL A 185 12.14 0.73 17.28
CA VAL A 185 11.43 -0.55 17.13
C VAL A 185 11.44 -1.33 18.43
N THR A 186 10.29 -1.88 18.81
CA THR A 186 10.21 -2.73 20.01
C THR A 186 9.79 -4.16 19.68
N LYS A 187 10.41 -5.12 20.34
CA LYS A 187 9.95 -6.52 20.34
C LYS A 187 8.78 -6.72 21.30
N ASP A 188 8.75 -5.99 22.41
CA ASP A 188 7.60 -6.00 23.32
C ASP A 188 6.62 -4.88 22.97
N VAL A 189 5.47 -5.25 22.43
CA VAL A 189 4.42 -4.32 22.03
C VAL A 189 3.39 -4.04 23.13
N SER A 190 3.60 -4.53 24.36
CA SER A 190 2.63 -4.43 25.45
C SER A 190 2.30 -2.98 25.81
N GLU A 191 3.30 -2.12 25.90
CA GLU A 191 3.12 -0.68 26.16
C GLU A 191 2.36 0.00 25.01
N GLY A 192 2.70 -0.35 23.75
CA GLY A 192 2.02 0.16 22.58
C GLY A 192 0.55 -0.22 22.55
N VAL A 193 0.23 -1.48 22.84
CA VAL A 193 -1.16 -1.94 22.94
C VAL A 193 -1.91 -1.25 24.09
N ALA A 194 -1.23 -1.02 25.23
CA ALA A 194 -1.80 -0.27 26.36
C ALA A 194 -2.05 1.20 26.01
N TYR A 195 -1.14 1.83 25.25
CA TYR A 195 -1.32 3.19 24.74
C TYR A 195 -2.55 3.25 23.83
N ILE A 196 -2.64 2.38 22.81
CA ILE A 196 -3.77 2.32 21.88
C ILE A 196 -5.10 2.14 22.64
N ARG A 197 -5.12 1.26 23.65
CA ARG A 197 -6.34 1.03 24.46
C ARG A 197 -6.83 2.25 25.22
N LYS A 198 -5.93 3.15 25.61
CA LYS A 198 -6.24 4.40 26.32
C LYS A 198 -6.67 5.53 25.38
N HIS A 199 -6.50 5.39 24.08
CA HIS A 199 -6.74 6.41 23.06
C HIS A 199 -7.88 5.99 22.11
N PRO A 200 -9.16 6.20 22.48
CA PRO A 200 -10.33 5.73 21.72
C PRO A 200 -10.47 6.40 20.34
N GLU A 201 -9.80 7.50 20.10
CA GLU A 201 -9.68 8.14 18.80
C GLU A 201 -8.88 7.30 17.78
N ILE A 202 -8.00 6.41 18.22
CA ILE A 202 -7.24 5.53 17.36
C ILE A 202 -8.13 4.37 16.88
N THR A 203 -8.61 4.46 15.67
CA THR A 203 -9.48 3.44 15.06
C THR A 203 -8.74 2.57 14.04
N ASP A 204 -7.53 2.95 13.67
CA ASP A 204 -6.70 2.34 12.63
C ASP A 204 -5.25 2.16 13.14
N VAL A 205 -4.77 0.93 13.14
CA VAL A 205 -3.41 0.58 13.58
C VAL A 205 -2.64 -0.04 12.42
N LEU A 206 -1.49 0.55 12.07
CA LEU A 206 -0.58 0.03 11.05
C LEU A 206 0.62 -0.67 11.72
N LEU A 207 0.69 -1.99 11.57
CA LEU A 207 1.87 -2.78 11.90
C LEU A 207 2.95 -2.54 10.86
N THR A 208 4.15 -2.18 11.29
CA THR A 208 5.27 -1.78 10.41
C THR A 208 6.61 -1.84 11.19
N GLY A 209 7.58 -1.03 10.80
CA GLY A 209 8.97 -1.01 11.25
C GLY A 209 9.83 -1.51 10.10
N GLY A 210 10.37 -2.73 10.22
CA GLY A 210 10.70 -3.58 9.08
C GLY A 210 9.42 -4.19 8.49
N ASP A 211 9.48 -5.42 8.02
CA ASP A 211 8.31 -6.08 7.44
C ASP A 211 7.66 -7.04 8.46
N PRO A 212 6.42 -6.78 8.91
CA PRO A 212 5.77 -7.64 9.89
C PRO A 212 5.55 -9.08 9.44
N LEU A 213 5.43 -9.35 8.13
CA LEU A 213 5.22 -10.71 7.63
C LEU A 213 6.48 -11.59 7.69
N ILE A 214 7.66 -11.02 7.99
CA ILE A 214 8.86 -11.83 8.25
C ILE A 214 8.86 -12.44 9.66
N MET A 215 8.06 -11.91 10.57
CA MET A 215 7.91 -12.48 11.91
C MET A 215 7.30 -13.88 11.86
N SER A 216 7.49 -14.67 12.92
CA SER A 216 6.76 -15.93 13.07
C SER A 216 5.25 -15.68 13.13
N THR A 217 4.47 -16.59 12.58
CA THR A 217 3.01 -16.51 12.59
C THR A 217 2.46 -16.43 14.01
N ARG A 218 3.06 -17.17 14.96
CA ARG A 218 2.70 -17.11 16.38
C ARG A 218 2.76 -15.68 16.92
N ARG A 219 3.91 -14.98 16.70
CA ARG A 219 4.10 -13.62 17.20
C ARG A 219 3.15 -12.62 16.54
N LEU A 220 2.98 -12.70 15.22
CA LEU A 220 2.05 -11.83 14.51
C LEU A 220 0.61 -12.04 14.99
N ARG A 221 0.21 -13.30 15.23
CA ARG A 221 -1.10 -13.67 15.78
C ARG A 221 -1.31 -13.07 17.18
N GLU A 222 -0.32 -13.16 18.06
CA GLU A 222 -0.38 -12.58 19.41
C GLU A 222 -0.67 -11.07 19.36
N ILE A 223 0.05 -10.32 18.52
CA ILE A 223 -0.15 -8.87 18.34
C ILE A 223 -1.56 -8.57 17.82
N ILE A 224 -1.98 -9.24 16.76
CA ILE A 224 -3.30 -9.03 16.15
C ILE A 224 -4.42 -9.39 17.14
N ALA A 225 -4.27 -10.47 17.89
CA ALA A 225 -5.25 -10.89 18.89
C ALA A 225 -5.42 -9.84 20.00
N GLU A 226 -4.34 -9.23 20.49
CA GLU A 226 -4.40 -8.17 21.50
C GLU A 226 -5.08 -6.91 20.94
N LEU A 227 -4.77 -6.50 19.71
CA LEU A 227 -5.41 -5.36 19.06
C LEU A 227 -6.92 -5.61 18.84
N ARG A 228 -7.32 -6.85 18.51
CA ARG A 228 -8.74 -7.21 18.32
C ARG A 228 -9.56 -7.23 19.63
N LYS A 229 -8.93 -7.22 20.80
CA LYS A 229 -9.60 -7.02 22.10
C LYS A 229 -9.94 -5.56 22.38
N ILE A 230 -9.48 -4.62 21.55
CA ILE A 230 -9.72 -3.18 21.71
C ILE A 230 -10.92 -2.79 20.84
N PRO A 231 -12.07 -2.42 21.42
CA PRO A 231 -13.32 -2.26 20.65
C PRO A 231 -13.29 -1.16 19.60
N HIS A 232 -12.52 -0.07 19.83
CA HIS A 232 -12.42 1.04 18.89
C HIS A 232 -11.44 0.79 17.75
N VAL A 233 -10.55 -0.23 17.82
CA VAL A 233 -9.65 -0.61 16.73
C VAL A 233 -10.44 -1.41 15.68
N ARG A 234 -10.95 -0.72 14.68
CA ARG A 234 -11.73 -1.31 13.58
C ARG A 234 -10.84 -1.86 12.47
N THR A 235 -9.80 -1.10 12.10
CA THR A 235 -8.89 -1.44 11.01
C THR A 235 -7.52 -1.81 11.55
N ILE A 236 -7.00 -2.96 11.11
CA ILE A 236 -5.60 -3.33 11.28
C ILE A 236 -4.97 -3.36 9.89
N ARG A 237 -3.88 -2.62 9.71
CA ARG A 237 -3.09 -2.65 8.48
C ARG A 237 -1.74 -3.29 8.74
N ILE A 238 -1.24 -3.99 7.76
CA ILE A 238 0.10 -4.61 7.77
C ILE A 238 0.84 -4.08 6.55
N GLY A 239 1.93 -3.34 6.76
CA GLY A 239 2.79 -2.88 5.67
C GLY A 239 3.79 -3.97 5.30
N SER A 240 3.75 -4.49 4.07
CA SER A 240 4.61 -5.61 3.70
C SER A 240 4.96 -5.64 2.22
N LYS A 241 6.23 -5.94 1.93
CA LYS A 241 6.72 -6.28 0.60
C LYS A 241 6.89 -7.81 0.42
N MET A 242 6.54 -8.62 1.43
CA MET A 242 6.64 -10.08 1.34
C MET A 242 5.85 -10.70 0.18
N PRO A 243 4.69 -10.18 -0.26
CA PRO A 243 4.05 -10.68 -1.48
C PRO A 243 4.95 -10.65 -2.71
N ALA A 244 5.84 -9.65 -2.82
CA ALA A 244 6.84 -9.55 -3.88
C ALA A 244 8.13 -10.30 -3.52
N PHE A 245 8.64 -10.13 -2.29
CA PHE A 245 9.93 -10.68 -1.88
C PHE A 245 9.94 -12.19 -1.63
N ASN A 246 8.86 -12.73 -1.10
CA ASN A 246 8.72 -14.16 -0.81
C ASN A 246 7.24 -14.53 -0.69
N PRO A 247 6.53 -14.73 -1.80
CA PRO A 247 5.12 -15.09 -1.80
C PRO A 247 4.82 -16.43 -1.11
N TYR A 248 5.80 -17.32 -1.03
CA TYR A 248 5.66 -18.62 -0.37
C TYR A 248 5.44 -18.48 1.14
N ARG A 249 5.83 -17.35 1.75
CA ARG A 249 5.45 -17.02 3.12
C ARG A 249 3.93 -17.00 3.33
N ILE A 250 3.18 -16.66 2.29
CA ILE A 250 1.71 -16.65 2.31
C ILE A 250 1.16 -18.00 1.84
N LEU A 251 1.75 -18.57 0.80
CA LEU A 251 1.22 -19.75 0.13
C LEU A 251 1.46 -21.04 0.92
N ASP A 252 2.57 -21.15 1.66
CA ASP A 252 3.04 -22.37 2.30
C ASP A 252 2.90 -22.37 3.82
N ASP A 253 2.41 -21.28 4.43
CA ASP A 253 2.15 -21.20 5.88
C ASP A 253 0.65 -21.26 6.18
N GLU A 254 0.17 -22.45 6.47
CA GLU A 254 -1.24 -22.73 6.80
C GLU A 254 -1.69 -21.99 8.07
N ASP A 255 -0.81 -21.87 9.07
CA ASP A 255 -1.08 -21.13 10.31
C ASP A 255 -1.26 -19.62 10.06
N LEU A 256 -0.50 -19.05 9.11
CA LEU A 256 -0.65 -17.65 8.70
C LEU A 256 -1.98 -17.44 7.96
N GLN A 257 -2.34 -18.37 7.10
CA GLN A 257 -3.60 -18.33 6.37
C GLN A 257 -4.80 -18.43 7.35
N GLU A 258 -4.75 -19.37 8.31
CA GLU A 258 -5.76 -19.49 9.36
C GLU A 258 -5.88 -18.22 10.20
N MET A 259 -4.76 -17.63 10.57
CA MET A 259 -4.73 -16.36 11.30
C MET A 259 -5.44 -15.25 10.51
N PHE A 260 -5.12 -15.07 9.24
CA PHE A 260 -5.78 -14.07 8.41
C PHE A 260 -7.28 -14.29 8.29
N TRP A 261 -7.70 -15.52 8.01
CA TRP A 261 -9.11 -15.87 7.93
C TRP A 261 -9.86 -15.60 9.24
N ARG A 262 -9.24 -15.91 10.37
CA ARG A 262 -9.83 -15.75 11.70
C ARG A 262 -10.00 -14.28 12.09
N TYR A 263 -9.02 -13.44 11.79
CA TYR A 263 -8.96 -12.04 12.27
C TYR A 263 -9.38 -11.01 11.25
N SER A 264 -9.53 -11.34 9.96
CA SER A 264 -10.04 -10.44 8.92
C SER A 264 -11.52 -10.70 8.68
N ARG A 265 -12.37 -10.06 9.48
CA ARG A 265 -13.84 -10.25 9.47
C ARG A 265 -14.56 -9.08 8.82
N PRO A 266 -15.85 -9.22 8.46
CA PRO A 266 -16.65 -8.12 7.91
C PRO A 266 -16.71 -6.87 8.79
N ASP A 267 -16.72 -7.05 10.11
CA ASP A 267 -16.76 -6.01 11.14
C ASP A 267 -15.38 -5.51 11.58
N GLY A 268 -14.32 -6.07 11.05
CA GLY A 268 -12.95 -5.73 11.41
C GLY A 268 -11.94 -6.27 10.40
N ARG A 269 -11.83 -5.61 9.24
CA ARG A 269 -10.93 -6.06 8.17
C ARG A 269 -9.46 -5.88 8.52
N ILE A 270 -8.64 -6.83 8.05
CA ILE A 270 -7.20 -6.64 7.91
C ILE A 270 -6.93 -6.14 6.50
N TYR A 271 -6.12 -5.10 6.40
CA TYR A 271 -5.61 -4.58 5.14
C TYR A 271 -4.13 -4.92 5.02
N LEU A 272 -3.74 -5.54 3.93
CA LEU A 272 -2.33 -5.64 3.55
C LEU A 272 -1.99 -4.45 2.65
N MET A 273 -1.09 -3.60 3.16
CA MET A 273 -0.49 -2.51 2.39
C MET A 273 0.69 -3.12 1.64
N CYS A 274 0.40 -3.66 0.46
CA CYS A 274 1.40 -4.29 -0.39
C CYS A 274 2.37 -3.26 -0.96
N HIS A 275 3.55 -3.72 -1.35
CA HIS A 275 4.59 -2.89 -1.92
C HIS A 275 5.19 -3.59 -3.15
N PHE A 276 4.59 -3.32 -4.30
CA PHE A 276 5.11 -3.68 -5.62
C PHE A 276 5.55 -2.39 -6.32
N ASP A 277 6.77 -2.35 -6.80
CA ASP A 277 7.34 -1.17 -7.47
C ASP A 277 7.33 -1.31 -8.99
N HIS A 278 7.34 -2.54 -9.49
CA HIS A 278 7.46 -2.82 -10.91
C HIS A 278 6.55 -3.98 -11.34
N PRO A 279 5.97 -3.98 -12.56
CA PRO A 279 5.12 -5.06 -13.06
C PRO A 279 5.77 -6.45 -13.01
N ARG A 280 7.09 -6.54 -13.20
CA ARG A 280 7.84 -7.82 -13.14
C ARG A 280 7.84 -8.50 -11.78
N GLU A 281 7.51 -7.78 -10.70
CA GLU A 281 7.36 -8.38 -9.37
C GLU A 281 6.08 -9.22 -9.25
N PHE A 282 5.11 -9.06 -10.16
CA PHE A 282 3.88 -9.87 -10.22
C PHE A 282 4.14 -11.21 -10.91
N THR A 283 5.00 -12.00 -10.33
CA THR A 283 5.24 -13.39 -10.75
C THR A 283 4.00 -14.26 -10.48
N PRO A 284 3.86 -15.44 -11.12
CA PRO A 284 2.75 -16.34 -10.81
C PRO A 284 2.59 -16.64 -9.31
N PRO A 285 3.65 -16.96 -8.52
CA PRO A 285 3.51 -17.14 -7.07
C PRO A 285 3.06 -15.87 -6.34
N ALA A 286 3.53 -14.67 -6.75
CA ALA A 286 3.11 -13.41 -6.12
C ALA A 286 1.63 -13.13 -6.37
N ILE A 287 1.14 -13.33 -7.59
CA ILE A 287 -0.28 -13.22 -7.95
C ILE A 287 -1.12 -14.23 -7.15
N ASP A 288 -0.68 -15.48 -7.04
CA ASP A 288 -1.37 -16.49 -6.25
C ASP A 288 -1.41 -16.15 -4.76
N GLY A 289 -0.33 -15.56 -4.23
CA GLY A 289 -0.28 -15.04 -2.86
C GLY A 289 -1.33 -13.96 -2.61
N ILE A 290 -1.47 -12.99 -3.51
CA ILE A 290 -2.52 -11.95 -3.43
C ILE A 290 -3.91 -12.58 -3.51
N ARG A 291 -4.15 -13.46 -4.48
CA ARG A 291 -5.43 -14.16 -4.62
C ARG A 291 -5.80 -14.95 -3.36
N GLN A 292 -4.82 -15.62 -2.74
CA GLN A 292 -5.04 -16.36 -1.50
C GLN A 292 -5.42 -15.42 -0.33
N LEU A 293 -4.73 -14.29 -0.18
CA LEU A 293 -5.08 -13.27 0.82
C LEU A 293 -6.51 -12.75 0.65
N LEU A 294 -6.92 -12.48 -0.58
CA LEU A 294 -8.30 -12.04 -0.89
C LEU A 294 -9.33 -13.12 -0.51
N ARG A 295 -9.06 -14.42 -0.78
CA ARG A 295 -9.94 -15.54 -0.35
C ARG A 295 -10.06 -15.62 1.16
N LEU A 296 -8.99 -15.28 1.90
CA LEU A 296 -8.97 -15.25 3.37
C LEU A 296 -9.65 -13.99 3.95
N GLY A 297 -10.22 -13.13 3.11
CA GLY A 297 -10.91 -11.90 3.52
C GLY A 297 -9.99 -10.73 3.83
N VAL A 298 -8.70 -10.81 3.52
CA VAL A 298 -7.75 -9.70 3.62
C VAL A 298 -7.98 -8.76 2.45
N MET A 299 -8.01 -7.46 2.72
CA MET A 299 -8.07 -6.43 1.68
C MET A 299 -6.65 -6.03 1.28
N CYS A 300 -6.33 -6.17 0.00
CA CYS A 300 -5.00 -5.81 -0.51
C CYS A 300 -5.06 -4.47 -1.24
N VAL A 301 -4.10 -3.60 -0.97
CA VAL A 301 -3.87 -2.36 -1.73
C VAL A 301 -2.38 -2.14 -1.90
N ASN A 302 -1.97 -1.66 -3.06
CA ASN A 302 -0.57 -1.37 -3.34
C ASN A 302 -0.22 0.08 -3.01
N GLN A 303 0.97 0.29 -2.48
CA GLN A 303 1.59 1.61 -2.31
C GLN A 303 3.10 1.48 -2.50
N CYS A 304 3.66 2.32 -3.34
CA CYS A 304 5.09 2.32 -3.63
C CYS A 304 5.59 3.76 -3.82
N PRO A 305 6.88 4.03 -3.67
CA PRO A 305 7.47 5.29 -4.11
C PRO A 305 7.66 5.30 -5.64
N LEU A 306 7.78 6.51 -6.18
CA LEU A 306 8.37 6.73 -7.49
C LEU A 306 9.88 6.57 -7.33
N VAL A 307 10.48 5.65 -8.07
CA VAL A 307 11.89 5.26 -7.96
C VAL A 307 12.55 5.39 -9.32
N LYS A 308 13.54 6.27 -9.42
CA LYS A 308 14.32 6.48 -10.64
C LYS A 308 15.05 5.20 -11.06
N GLY A 309 14.95 4.87 -12.34
CA GLY A 309 15.52 3.64 -12.92
C GLY A 309 14.67 2.39 -12.65
N VAL A 310 13.48 2.53 -12.02
CA VAL A 310 12.57 1.40 -11.73
C VAL A 310 11.20 1.63 -12.33
N ASN A 311 10.51 2.68 -11.90
CA ASN A 311 9.14 2.98 -12.31
C ASN A 311 8.95 4.46 -12.71
N ASP A 312 10.03 5.16 -13.02
CA ASP A 312 10.03 6.55 -13.49
C ASP A 312 9.79 6.68 -15.00
N ASP A 313 8.96 5.79 -15.52
CA ASP A 313 8.43 5.76 -16.89
C ASP A 313 6.90 5.63 -16.86
N ALA A 314 6.21 6.39 -17.72
CA ALA A 314 4.76 6.46 -17.73
C ALA A 314 4.09 5.13 -18.15
N GLU A 315 4.72 4.38 -19.03
CA GLU A 315 4.19 3.06 -19.47
C GLU A 315 4.36 2.02 -18.37
N THR A 316 5.51 2.00 -17.70
CA THR A 316 5.78 1.14 -16.54
C THR A 316 4.80 1.43 -15.40
N LEU A 317 4.54 2.70 -15.07
CA LEU A 317 3.54 3.09 -14.07
C LEU A 317 2.13 2.66 -14.49
N ARG A 318 1.76 2.86 -15.76
CA ARG A 318 0.46 2.42 -16.30
C ARG A 318 0.30 0.91 -16.13
N ALA A 319 1.29 0.15 -16.59
CA ALA A 319 1.29 -1.32 -16.47
C ALA A 319 1.22 -1.78 -15.02
N LEU A 320 1.94 -1.12 -14.10
CA LEU A 320 1.87 -1.39 -12.66
C LEU A 320 0.45 -1.17 -12.12
N PHE A 321 -0.17 -0.03 -12.43
CA PHE A 321 -1.52 0.32 -11.93
C PHE A 321 -2.59 -0.65 -12.46
N GLU A 322 -2.49 -1.04 -13.72
CA GLU A 322 -3.40 -2.01 -14.33
C GLU A 322 -3.22 -3.39 -13.73
N THR A 323 -1.99 -3.90 -13.67
CA THR A 323 -1.69 -5.20 -13.04
C THR A 323 -2.17 -5.25 -11.59
N CYS A 324 -1.90 -4.20 -10.80
CA CYS A 324 -2.42 -4.09 -9.43
C CYS A 324 -3.94 -4.21 -9.37
N THR A 325 -4.65 -3.57 -10.30
CA THR A 325 -6.12 -3.60 -10.36
C THR A 325 -6.61 -4.99 -10.75
N ASP A 326 -6.01 -5.61 -11.76
CA ASP A 326 -6.41 -6.91 -12.30
C ASP A 326 -6.24 -8.05 -11.28
N VAL A 327 -5.21 -7.98 -10.44
CA VAL A 327 -4.99 -9.00 -9.40
C VAL A 327 -5.81 -8.75 -8.12
N GLY A 328 -6.55 -7.64 -8.04
CA GLY A 328 -7.33 -7.27 -6.85
C GLY A 328 -6.52 -6.60 -5.72
N CYS A 329 -5.37 -6.01 -6.04
CA CYS A 329 -4.52 -5.23 -5.14
C CYS A 329 -4.29 -3.82 -5.69
N PRO A 330 -5.37 -3.02 -5.88
CA PRO A 330 -5.30 -1.77 -6.61
C PRO A 330 -4.34 -0.76 -5.99
N GLN A 331 -3.71 0.05 -6.86
CA GLN A 331 -2.80 1.11 -6.42
C GLN A 331 -3.53 2.14 -5.57
N TYR A 332 -3.02 2.39 -4.37
CA TYR A 332 -3.56 3.35 -3.40
C TYR A 332 -2.77 4.66 -3.42
N TYR A 333 -1.45 4.59 -3.21
CA TYR A 333 -0.53 5.72 -3.31
C TYR A 333 0.65 5.41 -4.23
N LEU A 334 1.02 6.38 -5.06
CA LEU A 334 2.38 6.56 -5.52
C LEU A 334 2.99 7.66 -4.62
N PHE A 335 4.10 7.36 -3.96
CA PHE A 335 4.76 8.34 -3.11
C PHE A 335 5.90 9.01 -3.84
N GLN A 336 5.99 10.33 -3.70
CA GLN A 336 7.24 11.05 -3.95
C GLN A 336 8.32 10.49 -3.03
N GLY A 337 9.51 10.23 -3.57
CA GLY A 337 10.66 9.79 -2.78
C GLY A 337 10.99 10.79 -1.69
N ARG A 338 11.52 10.31 -0.57
CA ARG A 338 11.95 11.18 0.54
C ARG A 338 13.43 11.46 0.41
N PRO A 339 13.89 12.69 0.71
CA PRO A 339 15.30 13.05 0.69
C PRO A 339 16.06 12.34 1.83
N THR A 340 16.07 11.01 1.79
CA THR A 340 16.70 10.16 2.80
C THR A 340 18.15 9.90 2.41
N ALA A 341 19.07 9.93 3.39
CA ALA A 341 20.48 9.65 3.17
C ALA A 341 20.70 8.35 2.38
N GLY A 342 21.49 8.44 1.30
CA GLY A 342 21.73 7.34 0.35
C GLY A 342 20.60 7.06 -0.63
N ASN A 343 19.58 7.93 -0.74
CA ASN A 343 18.49 7.78 -1.70
C ASN A 343 18.61 8.67 -2.94
N GLU A 344 19.58 9.57 -3.00
CA GLU A 344 19.75 10.51 -4.14
C GLU A 344 19.66 9.81 -5.50
N PRO A 345 20.30 8.65 -5.75
CA PRO A 345 20.26 8.01 -7.07
C PRO A 345 18.88 7.46 -7.46
N TYR A 346 17.93 7.39 -6.51
CA TYR A 346 16.58 6.87 -6.70
C TYR A 346 15.51 7.96 -6.80
N GLU A 347 15.88 9.22 -6.63
CA GLU A 347 14.93 10.33 -6.55
C GLU A 347 14.59 10.90 -7.92
N THR A 348 13.35 11.37 -8.05
CA THR A 348 12.82 12.06 -9.23
C THR A 348 12.21 13.38 -8.79
N PRO A 349 12.50 14.53 -9.44
CA PRO A 349 11.90 15.83 -9.11
C PRO A 349 10.37 15.79 -9.16
N ILE A 350 9.71 16.61 -8.33
CA ILE A 350 8.24 16.64 -8.16
C ILE A 350 7.52 16.87 -9.49
N VAL A 351 7.98 17.86 -10.28
CA VAL A 351 7.37 18.20 -11.57
C VAL A 351 7.46 17.04 -12.54
N ARG A 352 8.63 16.42 -12.66
CA ARG A 352 8.82 15.25 -13.50
C ARG A 352 7.96 14.06 -13.01
N GLY A 353 7.92 13.82 -11.71
CA GLY A 353 7.07 12.78 -11.09
C GLY A 353 5.60 12.97 -11.42
N TRP A 354 5.10 14.21 -11.32
CA TRP A 354 3.73 14.54 -11.69
C TRP A 354 3.44 14.30 -13.18
N GLN A 355 4.36 14.70 -14.06
CA GLN A 355 4.19 14.46 -15.50
C GLN A 355 4.06 12.98 -15.82
N LEU A 356 4.94 12.14 -15.27
CA LEU A 356 4.92 10.68 -15.44
C LEU A 356 3.63 10.06 -14.89
N PHE A 357 3.25 10.44 -13.67
CA PHE A 357 2.04 9.96 -13.03
C PHE A 357 0.78 10.36 -13.80
N SER A 358 0.69 11.61 -14.24
CA SER A 358 -0.45 12.14 -15.00
C SER A 358 -0.59 11.43 -16.35
N GLU A 359 0.53 11.23 -17.05
CA GLU A 359 0.56 10.52 -18.32
C GLU A 359 0.17 9.04 -18.16
N ALA A 360 0.70 8.34 -17.16
CA ALA A 360 0.32 6.97 -16.84
C ALA A 360 -1.19 6.86 -16.58
N LYS A 361 -1.75 7.76 -15.76
CA LYS A 361 -3.19 7.80 -15.50
C LYS A 361 -4.01 8.09 -16.73
N ARG A 362 -3.56 8.98 -17.60
CA ARG A 362 -4.27 9.33 -18.84
C ARG A 362 -4.47 8.10 -19.73
N ARG A 363 -3.51 7.19 -19.74
CA ARG A 363 -3.53 5.95 -20.55
C ARG A 363 -4.19 4.77 -19.85
N ALA A 364 -4.25 4.77 -18.52
CA ALA A 364 -4.77 3.65 -17.73
C ALA A 364 -6.30 3.54 -17.81
N SER A 365 -6.84 2.37 -17.50
CA SER A 365 -8.28 2.10 -17.37
C SER A 365 -8.89 2.81 -16.14
N GLY A 366 -10.23 2.95 -16.09
CA GLY A 366 -10.95 3.74 -15.10
C GLY A 366 -10.57 3.41 -13.65
N LEU A 367 -10.62 2.14 -13.25
CA LEU A 367 -10.30 1.72 -11.87
C LEU A 367 -8.81 1.84 -11.54
N SER A 368 -7.92 1.73 -12.51
CA SER A 368 -6.48 1.86 -12.35
C SER A 368 -6.03 3.32 -12.14
N ARG A 369 -6.91 4.30 -12.41
CA ARG A 369 -6.65 5.74 -12.23
C ARG A 369 -6.81 6.25 -10.79
N ARG A 370 -7.19 5.40 -9.83
CA ARG A 370 -7.53 5.82 -8.46
C ARG A 370 -6.36 6.28 -7.61
N ALA A 371 -5.13 5.93 -7.97
CA ALA A 371 -3.93 6.29 -7.22
C ALA A 371 -3.81 7.79 -6.97
N ARG A 372 -3.23 8.17 -5.82
CA ARG A 372 -2.81 9.53 -5.50
C ARG A 372 -1.31 9.61 -5.54
N PHE A 373 -0.78 10.70 -6.10
CA PHE A 373 0.64 11.02 -6.00
C PHE A 373 0.85 11.96 -4.81
N SER A 374 1.67 11.56 -3.84
CA SER A 374 1.66 12.23 -2.54
C SER A 374 3.03 12.19 -1.87
N MET A 375 3.40 13.27 -1.19
CA MET A 375 4.51 13.29 -0.25
C MET A 375 4.04 12.88 1.15
N SER A 376 4.83 12.06 1.86
CA SER A 376 4.61 11.78 3.27
C SER A 376 5.54 12.65 4.12
N HIS A 377 5.23 13.95 4.16
CA HIS A 377 6.01 15.01 4.79
C HIS A 377 5.82 15.03 6.33
N ALA A 378 6.72 15.69 7.07
CA ALA A 378 6.63 15.86 8.52
C ALA A 378 5.30 16.50 8.96
N SER A 379 4.77 17.46 8.22
CA SER A 379 3.49 18.13 8.50
C SER A 379 2.25 17.32 8.12
N GLY A 380 2.37 16.29 7.24
CA GLY A 380 1.22 15.50 6.81
C GLY A 380 1.45 14.73 5.51
N LYS A 381 0.37 14.21 4.95
CA LYS A 381 0.35 13.69 3.57
C LYS A 381 -0.09 14.80 2.63
N VAL A 382 0.84 15.26 1.80
CA VAL A 382 0.64 16.33 0.82
C VAL A 382 0.49 15.72 -0.56
N GLU A 383 -0.72 15.78 -1.10
CA GLU A 383 -1.03 15.31 -2.46
C GLU A 383 -0.56 16.36 -3.48
N ILE A 384 0.16 15.92 -4.50
CA ILE A 384 0.47 16.71 -5.67
C ILE A 384 -0.75 16.63 -6.60
N CYS A 385 -1.48 17.75 -6.73
CA CYS A 385 -2.76 17.81 -7.43
C CYS A 385 -2.63 18.24 -8.88
N GLY A 386 -1.60 19.03 -9.21
CA GLY A 386 -1.39 19.56 -10.53
C GLY A 386 -0.10 20.36 -10.67
N VAL A 387 0.34 20.54 -11.91
CA VAL A 387 1.47 21.40 -12.29
C VAL A 387 1.08 22.12 -13.57
N ASP A 388 1.27 23.42 -13.61
CA ASP A 388 1.19 24.24 -14.84
C ASP A 388 2.54 24.89 -15.15
N ASP A 389 2.56 25.88 -16.01
CA ASP A 389 3.79 26.54 -16.45
C ASP A 389 4.45 27.37 -15.34
N ALA A 390 3.70 27.80 -14.32
CA ALA A 390 4.15 28.70 -13.26
C ALA A 390 4.08 28.12 -11.85
N HIS A 391 3.22 27.13 -11.62
CA HIS A 391 2.90 26.67 -10.28
C HIS A 391 2.84 25.16 -10.12
N ILE A 392 3.01 24.71 -8.88
CA ILE A 392 2.71 23.36 -8.38
C ILE A 392 1.53 23.49 -7.41
N TYR A 393 0.46 22.73 -7.63
CA TYR A 393 -0.75 22.72 -6.82
C TYR A 393 -0.73 21.50 -5.90
N LEU A 394 -0.85 21.76 -4.60
CA LEU A 394 -0.72 20.77 -3.55
C LEU A 394 -1.93 20.85 -2.62
N ARG A 395 -2.20 19.75 -1.91
CA ARG A 395 -3.26 19.71 -0.90
C ARG A 395 -2.85 18.81 0.26
N TYR A 396 -3.07 19.25 1.48
CA TYR A 396 -3.02 18.35 2.62
C TYR A 396 -4.17 17.34 2.52
N HIS A 397 -3.85 16.14 2.07
CA HIS A 397 -4.78 15.03 2.07
C HIS A 397 -5.04 14.50 3.49
N ARG A 398 -4.00 14.54 4.34
CA ARG A 398 -4.05 14.35 5.80
C ARG A 398 -3.01 15.26 6.43
N ALA A 399 -3.39 15.98 7.46
CA ALA A 399 -2.48 16.88 8.16
C ALA A 399 -2.16 16.37 9.57
N LYS A 400 -0.97 16.74 10.09
CA LYS A 400 -0.62 16.53 11.50
C LYS A 400 -1.44 17.47 12.39
N LYS A 401 -1.70 18.71 11.93
CA LYS A 401 -2.56 19.68 12.59
C LYS A 401 -3.93 19.67 11.94
N GLU A 402 -5.00 19.50 12.73
CA GLU A 402 -6.38 19.42 12.24
C GLU A 402 -6.78 20.67 11.43
N ALA A 403 -6.28 21.85 11.80
CA ALA A 403 -6.53 23.09 11.07
C ALA A 403 -5.99 23.11 9.63
N ASP A 404 -5.03 22.25 9.32
CA ASP A 404 -4.44 22.15 7.97
C ASP A 404 -5.14 21.08 7.10
N GLU A 405 -6.09 20.31 7.63
CA GLU A 405 -6.81 19.28 6.86
C GLU A 405 -7.49 19.88 5.64
N ASN A 406 -7.24 19.26 4.47
CA ASN A 406 -7.75 19.70 3.17
C ASN A 406 -7.27 21.07 2.68
N ARG A 407 -6.33 21.74 3.38
CA ARG A 407 -5.78 23.02 2.95
C ARG A 407 -5.01 22.84 1.63
N PHE A 408 -5.29 23.73 0.68
CA PHE A 408 -4.53 23.84 -0.57
C PHE A 408 -3.29 24.70 -0.38
N LEU A 409 -2.23 24.32 -1.05
CA LEU A 409 -1.00 25.07 -1.17
C LEU A 409 -0.72 25.31 -2.65
N VAL A 410 -0.32 26.51 -2.98
CA VAL A 410 0.21 26.87 -4.31
C VAL A 410 1.67 27.21 -4.12
N ALA A 411 2.53 26.54 -4.85
CA ALA A 411 3.96 26.79 -4.84
C ALA A 411 4.40 27.30 -6.22
N LYS A 412 5.43 28.14 -6.27
CA LYS A 412 6.10 28.42 -7.53
C LYS A 412 6.64 27.13 -8.12
N ARG A 413 6.57 27.01 -9.45
CA ARG A 413 7.16 25.89 -10.15
C ARG A 413 8.67 25.90 -10.01
N ASP A 414 9.20 24.79 -9.55
CA ASP A 414 10.62 24.49 -9.49
C ASP A 414 10.82 23.07 -10.03
N ASP A 415 11.46 22.94 -11.18
CA ASP A 415 11.65 21.68 -11.88
C ASP A 415 12.72 20.80 -11.23
N GLU A 416 13.53 21.37 -10.33
CA GLU A 416 14.59 20.67 -9.61
C GLU A 416 14.20 20.27 -8.19
N ALA A 417 13.06 20.76 -7.66
CA ALA A 417 12.63 20.46 -6.31
C ALA A 417 12.17 19.01 -6.16
N TYR A 418 12.63 18.36 -5.10
CA TYR A 418 12.27 16.97 -4.73
C TYR A 418 11.28 16.89 -3.59
N TRP A 419 11.20 17.91 -2.74
CA TRP A 419 10.44 17.88 -1.48
C TRP A 419 9.76 19.19 -1.16
N LEU A 420 8.73 19.15 -0.29
CA LEU A 420 7.91 20.31 0.06
C LEU A 420 8.72 21.48 0.60
N ASP A 421 9.73 21.20 1.44
CA ASP A 421 10.54 22.24 2.09
C ASP A 421 11.45 23.03 1.13
N GLN A 422 11.60 22.55 -0.10
CA GLN A 422 12.34 23.24 -1.17
C GLN A 422 11.46 24.19 -1.97
N LEU A 423 10.13 24.11 -1.80
CA LEU A 423 9.18 24.88 -2.59
C LEU A 423 8.85 26.24 -1.95
N GLU A 424 8.79 27.29 -2.76
CA GLU A 424 8.27 28.60 -2.36
C GLU A 424 6.73 28.60 -2.42
N ILE A 425 6.08 28.59 -1.26
CA ILE A 425 4.63 28.66 -1.15
C ILE A 425 4.17 30.11 -1.32
N VAL A 426 3.15 30.34 -2.18
CA VAL A 426 2.70 31.69 -2.58
C VAL A 426 1.30 32.04 -2.10
N ASN A 427 0.59 31.15 -1.36
CA ASN A 427 -0.74 31.39 -0.79
C ASN A 427 -0.83 31.10 0.71
#